data_df3032b9a4bdda08d9f949e06f6526d4
#
_entry.id   df3032b9a4bdda08d9f949e06f6526d4
#
_cell.length_a   1.000
_cell.length_b   1.000
_cell.length_c   1.000
_cell.angle_alpha   90.00
_cell.angle_beta   90.00
_cell.angle_gamma   90.00
#
_symmetry.space_group_name_H-M   'P 1'
#
loop_
_entity.id
_entity.type
_entity.pdbx_description
1 polymer ?
#
loop_
_entity_poly.entity_id
_entity_poly.type
_entity_poly.pdbx_seq_one_letter_code
_entity_poly.pdbx_strand_id
1 'polypeptide(L)'
;HNEKSVALAVGLKLGKYIEENMKDVKVIFTRKTDVFVDLEDRAKIANDNNADLFISIHCNAAGKPVMIKDPKTGKMRAKTFKNKKGKLVVVETTNPEPYGSETYVMGLKNEEGKMKVAQRENSAILLEDNYETKYQGFDPDSQESYIIMSNYTSAYVIQSAGLAMKIQDEYSKKAGRVDKGVHRQSIWVLWRTAMPSVLTEIGYLTNPQEEKFLGSEKGQDYMASCLFRAFRKYKDEVEGTKKNYNDDLENQKPLEKEVYVSYKDSANVVENGEKENVDAKKDSLAAIEKANALNEKKYNELVAVADVALKNKNYDQAKTVYEKADALNYKGDNGYCTKKIEEIKNQIRKDEEEKERLEEQKEVNKNDLIKKYKEKARLDSIARVEKEKNDKIKTANTHTTTVNTTTNTIKSESNAVVFKVQFASSEKEIDAKLKYPNVTEVSFYKMGSTYKYTSGNYASFDDGTKQQLKLKELGYKDCFVAAFKNGVRMDINEAKKLTEK
;
A
#
# COMPACT_ATOMS: atom_id res chain seq x y z
N HIS A 1 10.29 -24.60 -14.52
CA HIS A 1 9.57 -24.54 -13.24
C HIS A 1 8.36 -23.61 -13.35
N ASN A 2 7.40 -23.74 -12.46
CA ASN A 2 6.25 -22.85 -12.40
C ASN A 2 6.17 -22.17 -11.02
N GLU A 3 5.55 -21.00 -10.98
CA GLU A 3 5.43 -20.18 -9.79
C GLU A 3 4.78 -20.93 -8.62
N LYS A 4 3.67 -21.64 -8.86
CA LYS A 4 2.91 -22.32 -7.78
C LYS A 4 3.76 -23.33 -7.02
N SER A 5 4.68 -24.03 -7.69
CA SER A 5 5.54 -25.03 -7.08
C SER A 5 6.70 -24.40 -6.33
N VAL A 6 7.33 -23.35 -6.90
CA VAL A 6 8.42 -22.61 -6.24
C VAL A 6 7.91 -21.90 -5.00
N ALA A 7 6.81 -21.16 -5.11
CA ALA A 7 6.20 -20.45 -3.97
C ALA A 7 5.81 -21.41 -2.84
N LEU A 8 5.23 -22.57 -3.18
CA LEU A 8 4.89 -23.59 -2.18
C LEU A 8 6.15 -24.14 -1.48
N ALA A 9 7.20 -24.47 -2.23
CA ALA A 9 8.43 -25.00 -1.68
C ALA A 9 9.11 -24.00 -0.73
N VAL A 10 9.23 -22.73 -1.15
CA VAL A 10 9.80 -21.65 -0.32
C VAL A 10 8.93 -21.41 0.92
N GLY A 11 7.61 -21.38 0.77
CA GLY A 11 6.67 -21.19 1.88
C GLY A 11 6.75 -22.29 2.93
N LEU A 12 6.82 -23.56 2.50
CA LEU A 12 6.96 -24.70 3.41
C LEU A 12 8.32 -24.68 4.15
N LYS A 13 9.41 -24.36 3.46
CA LYS A 13 10.73 -24.18 4.08
C LYS A 13 10.75 -23.04 5.10
N LEU A 14 10.15 -21.89 4.76
CA LEU A 14 10.00 -20.78 5.68
C LEU A 14 9.25 -21.18 6.95
N GLY A 15 8.10 -21.83 6.79
CA GLY A 15 7.32 -22.32 7.93
C GLY A 15 8.11 -23.29 8.80
N LYS A 16 8.84 -24.22 8.19
CA LYS A 16 9.74 -25.13 8.91
C LYS A 16 10.79 -24.37 9.73
N TYR A 17 11.47 -23.37 9.15
CA TYR A 17 12.46 -22.59 9.89
C TYR A 17 11.83 -21.84 11.07
N ILE A 18 10.62 -21.28 10.90
CA ILE A 18 9.91 -20.62 12.00
C ILE A 18 9.57 -21.62 13.10
N GLU A 19 8.94 -22.75 12.75
CA GLU A 19 8.48 -23.77 13.72
C GLU A 19 9.65 -24.38 14.50
N GLU A 20 10.82 -24.57 13.87
CA GLU A 20 12.03 -25.12 14.50
C GLU A 20 12.73 -24.12 15.44
N ASN A 21 12.76 -22.83 15.08
CA ASN A 21 13.59 -21.83 15.76
C ASN A 21 12.81 -20.85 16.64
N MET A 22 11.48 -20.74 16.48
CA MET A 22 10.63 -19.75 17.17
C MET A 22 9.39 -20.43 17.75
N LYS A 23 9.51 -20.95 18.99
CA LYS A 23 8.43 -21.73 19.63
C LYS A 23 7.21 -20.90 20.05
N ASP A 24 7.35 -19.59 20.10
CA ASP A 24 6.31 -18.61 20.39
C ASP A 24 5.54 -18.13 19.14
N VAL A 25 5.88 -18.68 17.96
CA VAL A 25 5.24 -18.32 16.69
C VAL A 25 4.46 -19.49 16.14
N LYS A 26 3.18 -19.27 15.85
CA LYS A 26 2.31 -20.22 15.14
C LYS A 26 2.31 -19.90 13.66
N VAL A 27 2.66 -20.88 12.82
CA VAL A 27 2.60 -20.72 11.36
C VAL A 27 1.25 -21.25 10.84
N ILE A 28 0.58 -20.42 10.05
CA ILE A 28 -0.67 -20.73 9.37
C ILE A 28 -0.41 -20.67 7.86
N PHE A 29 -0.63 -21.77 7.17
CA PHE A 29 -0.48 -21.82 5.73
C PHE A 29 -1.84 -21.69 5.04
N THR A 30 -1.91 -20.93 3.98
CA THR A 30 -3.08 -20.91 3.10
C THR A 30 -3.21 -22.21 2.33
N ARG A 31 -2.09 -22.88 2.04
CA ARG A 31 -2.03 -24.24 1.47
C ARG A 31 -0.72 -24.94 1.85
N LYS A 32 -0.75 -26.27 1.95
CA LYS A 32 0.45 -27.11 2.17
C LYS A 32 0.69 -28.11 1.01
N THR A 33 -0.21 -28.13 0.05
CA THR A 33 -0.16 -29.02 -1.12
C THR A 33 -0.47 -28.22 -2.38
N ASP A 34 -0.38 -28.84 -3.56
CA ASP A 34 -0.71 -28.20 -4.83
C ASP A 34 -2.23 -28.14 -5.05
N VAL A 35 -2.88 -27.29 -4.26
CA VAL A 35 -4.31 -26.95 -4.38
C VAL A 35 -4.47 -25.48 -4.69
N PHE A 36 -5.51 -25.13 -5.43
CA PHE A 36 -5.89 -23.74 -5.65
C PHE A 36 -6.69 -23.24 -4.44
N VAL A 37 -6.36 -22.04 -3.97
CA VAL A 37 -7.09 -21.32 -2.92
C VAL A 37 -7.45 -19.96 -3.47
N ASP A 38 -8.72 -19.62 -3.43
CA ASP A 38 -9.24 -18.34 -3.92
C ASP A 38 -8.56 -17.15 -3.22
N LEU A 39 -8.40 -16.04 -3.93
CA LEU A 39 -7.69 -14.88 -3.39
C LEU A 39 -8.32 -14.34 -2.11
N GLU A 40 -9.65 -14.25 -2.07
CA GLU A 40 -10.39 -13.83 -0.88
C GLU A 40 -10.16 -14.77 0.29
N ASP A 41 -10.15 -16.08 0.04
CA ASP A 41 -9.96 -17.08 1.07
C ASP A 41 -8.55 -17.05 1.69
N ARG A 42 -7.53 -16.65 0.93
CA ARG A 42 -6.17 -16.49 1.49
C ARG A 42 -6.15 -15.41 2.58
N ALA A 43 -6.74 -14.25 2.31
CA ALA A 43 -6.85 -13.18 3.29
C ALA A 43 -7.79 -13.58 4.44
N LYS A 44 -8.91 -14.25 4.12
CA LYS A 44 -9.88 -14.75 5.12
C LYS A 44 -9.24 -15.72 6.10
N ILE A 45 -8.43 -16.67 5.64
CA ILE A 45 -7.70 -17.61 6.51
C ILE A 45 -6.85 -16.84 7.53
N ALA A 46 -6.13 -15.80 7.11
CA ALA A 46 -5.32 -14.99 8.01
C ALA A 46 -6.18 -14.20 9.01
N ASN A 47 -7.24 -13.55 8.54
CA ASN A 47 -8.15 -12.75 9.36
C ASN A 47 -8.89 -13.60 10.39
N ASP A 48 -9.45 -14.74 10.01
CA ASP A 48 -10.20 -15.65 10.89
C ASP A 48 -9.31 -16.25 12.00
N ASN A 49 -8.02 -16.37 11.74
CA ASN A 49 -7.05 -16.84 12.73
C ASN A 49 -6.41 -15.71 13.53
N ASN A 50 -6.82 -14.45 13.34
CA ASN A 50 -6.22 -13.27 13.96
C ASN A 50 -4.69 -13.25 13.82
N ALA A 51 -4.20 -13.50 12.60
CA ALA A 51 -2.76 -13.53 12.35
C ALA A 51 -2.16 -12.11 12.54
N ASP A 52 -0.96 -12.07 13.10
CA ASP A 52 -0.23 -10.81 13.35
C ASP A 52 0.52 -10.31 12.11
N LEU A 53 0.73 -11.19 11.13
CA LEU A 53 1.47 -10.91 9.91
C LEU A 53 1.00 -11.82 8.77
N PHE A 54 0.97 -11.26 7.55
CA PHE A 54 0.70 -12.01 6.32
C PHE A 54 1.84 -11.85 5.32
N ILE A 55 2.40 -12.97 4.83
CA ILE A 55 3.45 -13.00 3.81
C ILE A 55 2.95 -13.80 2.61
N SER A 56 2.81 -13.13 1.46
CA SER A 56 2.52 -13.75 0.17
C SER A 56 3.82 -13.91 -0.62
N ILE A 57 4.08 -15.12 -1.12
CA ILE A 57 5.31 -15.47 -1.83
C ILE A 57 4.97 -15.77 -3.28
N HIS A 58 5.58 -15.03 -4.20
CA HIS A 58 5.36 -15.07 -5.64
C HIS A 58 6.66 -15.12 -6.43
N CYS A 59 6.56 -15.51 -7.69
CA CYS A 59 7.64 -15.42 -8.67
C CYS A 59 7.19 -14.56 -9.83
N ASN A 60 7.90 -13.50 -10.09
CA ASN A 60 7.59 -12.55 -11.14
C ASN A 60 7.73 -13.18 -12.55
N ALA A 61 7.06 -12.57 -13.50
CA ALA A 61 7.17 -12.89 -14.91
C ALA A 61 7.15 -11.60 -15.75
N ALA A 62 7.91 -11.55 -16.81
CA ALA A 62 7.95 -10.40 -17.70
C ALA A 62 7.51 -10.76 -19.10
N GLY A 63 6.64 -9.93 -19.67
CA GLY A 63 6.24 -9.96 -21.08
C GLY A 63 6.89 -8.84 -21.87
N LYS A 64 7.08 -9.05 -23.17
CA LYS A 64 7.41 -7.99 -24.12
C LYS A 64 6.42 -8.03 -25.29
N PRO A 65 6.00 -6.86 -25.81
CA PRO A 65 5.09 -6.80 -26.92
C PRO A 65 5.63 -7.52 -28.16
N VAL A 66 4.81 -8.33 -28.80
CA VAL A 66 5.10 -8.85 -30.11
C VAL A 66 4.95 -7.71 -31.14
N MET A 67 6.04 -7.32 -31.78
CA MET A 67 6.04 -6.24 -32.75
C MET A 67 5.74 -6.78 -34.15
N ILE A 68 4.84 -6.11 -34.86
CA ILE A 68 4.51 -6.41 -36.26
C ILE A 68 4.63 -5.15 -37.11
N LYS A 69 4.99 -5.33 -38.40
CA LYS A 69 4.99 -4.23 -39.35
C LYS A 69 3.54 -3.91 -39.77
N ASP A 70 3.14 -2.68 -39.60
CA ASP A 70 1.83 -2.22 -40.01
C ASP A 70 1.76 -2.19 -41.54
N PRO A 71 0.80 -2.92 -42.16
CA PRO A 71 0.76 -3.05 -43.61
C PRO A 71 0.41 -1.73 -44.32
N LYS A 72 -0.18 -0.76 -43.66
CA LYS A 72 -0.57 0.53 -44.26
C LYS A 72 0.51 1.58 -44.13
N THR A 73 1.20 1.63 -42.99
CA THR A 73 2.17 2.69 -42.68
C THR A 73 3.62 2.24 -42.79
N GLY A 74 3.86 0.93 -42.89
CA GLY A 74 5.21 0.33 -42.86
C GLY A 74 5.92 0.44 -41.49
N LYS A 75 5.34 1.09 -40.48
CA LYS A 75 5.91 1.26 -39.15
C LYS A 75 5.70 0.03 -38.28
N MET A 76 6.62 -0.21 -37.35
CA MET A 76 6.47 -1.26 -36.35
C MET A 76 5.42 -0.83 -35.29
N ARG A 77 4.50 -1.73 -34.99
CA ARG A 77 3.51 -1.56 -33.93
C ARG A 77 3.32 -2.83 -33.13
N ALA A 78 2.86 -2.71 -31.89
CA ALA A 78 2.49 -3.87 -31.10
C ALA A 78 1.32 -4.62 -31.74
N LYS A 79 1.44 -5.96 -31.80
CA LYS A 79 0.33 -6.83 -32.21
C LYS A 79 -0.74 -6.79 -31.15
N THR A 80 -2.00 -6.56 -31.55
CA THR A 80 -3.15 -6.54 -30.66
C THR A 80 -4.22 -7.52 -31.13
N PHE A 81 -5.03 -8.00 -30.20
CA PHE A 81 -6.26 -8.75 -30.49
C PHE A 81 -7.42 -8.18 -29.65
N LYS A 82 -8.64 -8.44 -30.06
CA LYS A 82 -9.82 -8.10 -29.25
C LYS A 82 -10.14 -9.29 -28.33
N ASN A 83 -10.18 -9.04 -27.04
CA ASN A 83 -10.64 -10.03 -26.07
C ASN A 83 -12.16 -10.25 -26.14
N LYS A 84 -12.71 -11.17 -25.33
CA LYS A 84 -14.17 -11.46 -25.28
C LYS A 84 -15.02 -10.24 -24.93
N LYS A 85 -14.46 -9.24 -24.22
CA LYS A 85 -15.12 -7.96 -23.88
C LYS A 85 -14.95 -6.88 -24.97
N GLY A 86 -14.36 -7.22 -26.13
CA GLY A 86 -14.11 -6.28 -27.24
C GLY A 86 -12.94 -5.31 -27.04
N LYS A 87 -12.24 -5.38 -25.90
CA LYS A 87 -11.07 -4.54 -25.56
C LYS A 87 -9.85 -5.00 -26.37
N LEU A 88 -9.09 -4.04 -26.90
CA LEU A 88 -7.80 -4.32 -27.55
C LEU A 88 -6.74 -4.67 -26.48
N VAL A 89 -6.17 -5.85 -26.62
CA VAL A 89 -5.11 -6.37 -25.75
C VAL A 89 -3.85 -6.56 -26.56
N VAL A 90 -2.71 -6.14 -26.02
CA VAL A 90 -1.39 -6.34 -26.64
C VAL A 90 -1.00 -7.82 -26.52
N VAL A 91 -0.58 -8.41 -27.62
CA VAL A 91 0.03 -9.77 -27.60
C VAL A 91 1.44 -9.64 -27.07
N GLU A 92 1.73 -10.31 -25.97
CA GLU A 92 3.07 -10.35 -25.38
C GLU A 92 3.72 -11.73 -25.58
N THR A 93 5.03 -11.75 -25.66
CA THR A 93 5.87 -12.96 -25.59
C THR A 93 6.76 -12.83 -24.35
N THR A 94 7.33 -13.93 -23.91
CA THR A 94 8.25 -13.98 -22.76
C THR A 94 9.41 -13.02 -22.95
N ASN A 95 9.71 -12.23 -21.91
CA ASN A 95 10.89 -11.39 -21.85
C ASN A 95 11.90 -11.99 -20.86
N PRO A 96 13.03 -12.54 -21.29
CA PRO A 96 14.04 -13.15 -20.42
C PRO A 96 14.98 -12.14 -19.76
N GLU A 97 14.93 -10.86 -20.12
CA GLU A 97 15.88 -9.84 -19.63
C GLU A 97 15.69 -9.45 -18.16
N PRO A 98 14.45 -9.23 -17.62
CA PRO A 98 14.27 -8.84 -16.25
C PRO A 98 14.70 -9.92 -15.26
N TYR A 99 15.35 -9.47 -14.17
CA TYR A 99 15.82 -10.30 -13.06
C TYR A 99 15.80 -9.49 -11.74
N GLY A 100 16.00 -10.17 -10.60
CA GLY A 100 16.04 -9.56 -9.26
C GLY A 100 14.73 -9.72 -8.51
N SER A 101 14.74 -9.35 -7.22
CA SER A 101 13.59 -9.44 -6.31
C SER A 101 12.98 -8.08 -6.04
N GLU A 102 11.69 -8.07 -5.73
CA GLU A 102 10.95 -6.88 -5.33
C GLU A 102 9.86 -7.25 -4.32
N THR A 103 9.47 -6.34 -3.44
CA THR A 103 8.43 -6.61 -2.45
C THR A 103 7.37 -5.52 -2.48
N TYR A 104 6.12 -5.93 -2.42
CA TYR A 104 4.95 -5.08 -2.53
C TYR A 104 4.24 -4.96 -1.19
N VAL A 105 3.78 -3.75 -0.89
CA VAL A 105 2.90 -3.44 0.23
C VAL A 105 1.66 -2.71 -0.27
N MET A 106 0.58 -2.80 0.47
CA MET A 106 -0.63 -2.02 0.16
C MET A 106 -0.33 -0.52 0.27
N GLY A 107 -0.81 0.28 -0.68
CA GLY A 107 -0.60 1.72 -0.65
C GLY A 107 -1.61 2.51 -1.43
N LEU A 108 -1.73 3.81 -1.07
CA LEU A 108 -2.66 4.75 -1.67
C LEU A 108 -2.31 5.16 -3.10
N LYS A 109 -1.07 5.01 -3.51
CA LYS A 109 -0.60 5.46 -4.81
C LYS A 109 0.07 4.29 -5.53
N ASN A 110 -0.57 3.86 -6.60
CA ASN A 110 0.03 2.88 -7.49
C ASN A 110 1.22 3.52 -8.21
N GLU A 111 2.39 2.92 -8.09
CA GLU A 111 3.59 3.37 -8.78
C GLU A 111 3.46 3.13 -10.29
N GLU A 112 3.77 4.16 -11.07
CA GLU A 112 3.75 4.07 -12.52
C GLU A 112 4.75 2.98 -12.99
N GLY A 113 4.31 2.17 -13.94
CA GLY A 113 5.11 1.03 -14.44
C GLY A 113 5.00 -0.26 -13.64
N LYS A 114 4.44 -0.24 -12.41
CA LYS A 114 4.22 -1.43 -11.57
C LYS A 114 2.76 -1.91 -11.58
N MET A 115 1.86 -1.18 -12.21
CA MET A 115 0.44 -1.54 -12.34
C MET A 115 0.25 -2.93 -12.99
N LYS A 116 1.11 -3.31 -13.94
CA LYS A 116 1.05 -4.62 -14.58
C LYS A 116 1.23 -5.79 -13.60
N VAL A 117 2.04 -5.61 -12.55
CA VAL A 117 2.20 -6.63 -11.51
C VAL A 117 0.89 -6.75 -10.73
N ALA A 118 0.33 -5.64 -10.24
CA ALA A 118 -0.94 -5.65 -9.52
C ALA A 118 -2.07 -6.26 -10.38
N GLN A 119 -2.15 -5.90 -11.67
CA GLN A 119 -3.13 -6.48 -12.60
C GLN A 119 -2.95 -7.99 -12.75
N ARG A 120 -1.72 -8.47 -12.88
CA ARG A 120 -1.42 -9.90 -12.99
C ARG A 120 -1.83 -10.64 -11.71
N GLU A 121 -1.41 -10.15 -10.55
CA GLU A 121 -1.73 -10.78 -9.27
C GLU A 121 -3.25 -10.79 -9.01
N ASN A 122 -3.93 -9.69 -9.29
CA ASN A 122 -5.37 -9.62 -9.14
C ASN A 122 -6.13 -10.42 -10.22
N SER A 123 -5.54 -10.69 -11.39
CA SER A 123 -6.21 -11.43 -12.46
C SER A 123 -6.53 -12.89 -12.11
N ALA A 124 -5.92 -13.42 -11.05
CA ALA A 124 -6.24 -14.76 -10.55
C ALA A 124 -7.70 -14.92 -10.15
N ILE A 125 -8.39 -13.82 -9.76
CA ILE A 125 -9.84 -13.84 -9.49
C ILE A 125 -10.67 -14.29 -10.70
N LEU A 126 -10.19 -14.04 -11.92
CA LEU A 126 -10.88 -14.42 -13.16
C LEU A 126 -10.90 -15.94 -13.39
N LEU A 127 -10.12 -16.70 -12.61
CA LEU A 127 -10.09 -18.16 -12.62
C LEU A 127 -11.11 -18.77 -11.65
N GLU A 128 -11.75 -17.94 -10.81
CA GLU A 128 -12.67 -18.36 -9.78
C GLU A 128 -14.12 -18.38 -10.27
N ASP A 129 -14.90 -19.33 -9.77
CA ASP A 129 -16.34 -19.39 -10.05
C ASP A 129 -17.06 -18.21 -9.36
N ASN A 130 -18.02 -17.60 -10.07
CA ASN A 130 -18.85 -16.48 -9.57
C ASN A 130 -18.03 -15.26 -9.09
N TYR A 131 -16.86 -15.04 -9.68
CA TYR A 131 -15.95 -13.96 -9.26
C TYR A 131 -16.61 -12.57 -9.29
N GLU A 132 -17.51 -12.28 -10.25
CA GLU A 132 -18.19 -10.99 -10.35
C GLU A 132 -18.99 -10.65 -9.08
N THR A 133 -19.69 -11.63 -8.52
CA THR A 133 -20.47 -11.46 -7.28
C THR A 133 -19.55 -11.47 -6.07
N LYS A 134 -18.59 -12.40 -6.02
CA LYS A 134 -17.64 -12.57 -4.90
C LYS A 134 -16.77 -11.33 -4.70
N TYR A 135 -16.31 -10.72 -5.78
CA TYR A 135 -15.44 -9.55 -5.77
C TYR A 135 -16.19 -8.22 -6.00
N GLN A 136 -17.52 -8.21 -5.86
CA GLN A 136 -18.36 -7.01 -5.91
C GLN A 136 -18.14 -6.16 -7.17
N GLY A 137 -17.92 -6.83 -8.32
CA GLY A 137 -17.70 -6.16 -9.60
C GLY A 137 -16.30 -5.60 -9.80
N PHE A 138 -15.32 -5.94 -8.93
CA PHE A 138 -13.93 -5.58 -9.16
C PHE A 138 -13.44 -6.19 -10.49
N ASP A 139 -12.93 -5.35 -11.38
CA ASP A 139 -12.32 -5.76 -12.65
C ASP A 139 -10.81 -5.48 -12.59
N PRO A 140 -9.95 -6.52 -12.59
CA PRO A 140 -8.51 -6.33 -12.54
C PRO A 140 -7.92 -5.61 -13.77
N ASP A 141 -8.68 -5.48 -14.86
CA ASP A 141 -8.29 -4.72 -16.04
C ASP A 141 -8.77 -3.26 -16.03
N SER A 142 -9.63 -2.86 -15.07
CA SER A 142 -10.18 -1.52 -14.95
C SER A 142 -9.36 -0.64 -14.03
N GLN A 143 -8.97 0.55 -14.50
CA GLN A 143 -8.30 1.54 -13.67
C GLN A 143 -9.18 2.06 -12.53
N GLU A 144 -10.50 2.14 -12.75
CA GLU A 144 -11.48 2.57 -11.76
C GLU A 144 -11.48 1.66 -10.54
N SER A 145 -11.35 0.35 -10.74
CA SER A 145 -11.23 -0.63 -9.66
C SER A 145 -10.05 -0.33 -8.74
N TYR A 146 -8.91 0.05 -9.30
CA TYR A 146 -7.71 0.40 -8.53
C TYR A 146 -7.82 1.75 -7.82
N ILE A 147 -8.56 2.71 -8.39
CA ILE A 147 -8.85 3.98 -7.73
C ILE A 147 -9.68 3.73 -6.47
N ILE A 148 -10.68 2.87 -6.54
CA ILE A 148 -11.50 2.50 -5.38
C ILE A 148 -10.64 1.84 -4.30
N MET A 149 -9.81 0.87 -4.65
CA MET A 149 -8.88 0.23 -3.70
C MET A 149 -7.89 1.22 -3.09
N SER A 150 -7.38 2.17 -3.88
CA SER A 150 -6.38 3.15 -3.42
C SER A 150 -6.92 4.15 -2.40
N ASN A 151 -8.24 4.32 -2.30
CA ASN A 151 -8.87 5.17 -1.29
C ASN A 151 -8.87 4.54 0.12
N TYR A 152 -8.51 3.26 0.23
CA TYR A 152 -8.35 2.58 1.52
C TYR A 152 -6.92 2.72 2.02
N THR A 153 -6.74 3.48 3.10
CA THR A 153 -5.46 3.57 3.80
C THR A 153 -5.35 2.39 4.76
N SER A 154 -4.42 1.48 4.51
CA SER A 154 -4.10 0.45 5.50
C SER A 154 -3.38 1.09 6.70
N ALA A 155 -3.89 0.85 7.91
CA ALA A 155 -3.22 1.25 9.14
C ALA A 155 -1.83 0.60 9.31
N TYR A 156 -1.56 -0.45 8.55
CA TYR A 156 -0.38 -1.30 8.66
C TYR A 156 0.70 -1.02 7.60
N VAL A 157 0.53 0.02 6.77
CA VAL A 157 1.48 0.31 5.66
C VAL A 157 2.91 0.49 6.15
N ILE A 158 3.12 1.21 7.26
CA ILE A 158 4.46 1.47 7.81
C ILE A 158 5.11 0.17 8.28
N GLN A 159 4.38 -0.65 9.02
CA GLN A 159 4.87 -1.94 9.52
C GLN A 159 5.16 -2.91 8.36
N SER A 160 4.27 -2.96 7.37
CA SER A 160 4.48 -3.75 6.15
C SER A 160 5.71 -3.32 5.39
N ALA A 161 5.94 -2.01 5.24
CA ALA A 161 7.13 -1.47 4.58
C ALA A 161 8.42 -1.79 5.37
N GLY A 162 8.37 -1.74 6.70
CA GLY A 162 9.49 -2.14 7.56
C GLY A 162 9.92 -3.60 7.36
N LEU A 163 8.93 -4.52 7.26
CA LEU A 163 9.22 -5.91 6.91
C LEU A 163 9.74 -6.05 5.47
N ALA A 164 9.09 -5.39 4.50
CA ALA A 164 9.48 -5.46 3.09
C ALA A 164 10.92 -5.01 2.84
N MET A 165 11.37 -3.94 3.50
CA MET A 165 12.77 -3.49 3.44
C MET A 165 13.74 -4.53 4.00
N LYS A 166 13.40 -5.18 5.12
CA LYS A 166 14.23 -6.25 5.70
C LYS A 166 14.31 -7.46 4.76
N ILE A 167 13.22 -7.81 4.08
CA ILE A 167 13.19 -8.89 3.09
C ILE A 167 14.14 -8.57 1.93
N GLN A 168 14.07 -7.38 1.35
CA GLN A 168 14.93 -6.99 0.23
C GLN A 168 16.40 -6.92 0.64
N ASP A 169 16.69 -6.42 1.83
CA ASP A 169 18.05 -6.40 2.40
C ASP A 169 18.65 -7.82 2.51
N GLU A 170 17.87 -8.77 3.04
CA GLU A 170 18.30 -10.17 3.17
C GLU A 170 18.50 -10.83 1.81
N TYR A 171 17.60 -10.62 0.85
CA TYR A 171 17.74 -11.15 -0.50
C TYR A 171 19.00 -10.64 -1.19
N SER A 172 19.29 -9.36 -1.05
CA SER A 172 20.48 -8.76 -1.65
C SER A 172 21.76 -9.23 -0.98
N LYS A 173 21.80 -9.25 0.37
CA LYS A 173 23.00 -9.55 1.14
C LYS A 173 23.33 -11.04 1.19
N LYS A 174 22.33 -11.90 1.29
CA LYS A 174 22.55 -13.34 1.52
C LYS A 174 22.26 -14.20 0.30
N ALA A 175 21.22 -13.91 -0.47
CA ALA A 175 20.87 -14.68 -1.66
C ALA A 175 21.46 -14.12 -2.97
N GLY A 176 22.25 -13.02 -2.91
CA GLY A 176 22.89 -12.42 -4.08
C GLY A 176 21.90 -11.81 -5.09
N ARG A 177 20.64 -11.60 -4.69
CA ARG A 177 19.61 -11.06 -5.60
C ARG A 177 19.82 -9.56 -5.84
N VAL A 178 19.48 -9.12 -7.02
CA VAL A 178 19.40 -7.69 -7.33
C VAL A 178 18.15 -7.13 -6.67
N ASP A 179 18.32 -6.17 -5.77
CA ASP A 179 17.23 -5.47 -5.11
C ASP A 179 16.57 -4.49 -6.07
N LYS A 180 15.29 -4.73 -6.39
CA LYS A 180 14.46 -3.84 -7.22
C LYS A 180 13.54 -2.96 -6.38
N GLY A 181 13.65 -3.03 -5.08
CA GLY A 181 13.01 -2.15 -4.13
C GLY A 181 11.69 -2.65 -3.54
N VAL A 182 11.13 -1.79 -2.69
CA VAL A 182 9.81 -1.95 -2.09
C VAL A 182 8.83 -1.02 -2.80
N HIS A 183 7.71 -1.55 -3.24
CA HIS A 183 6.72 -0.84 -4.05
C HIS A 183 5.34 -0.82 -3.38
N ARG A 184 4.57 0.22 -3.65
CA ARG A 184 3.19 0.36 -3.18
C ARG A 184 2.23 0.07 -4.32
N GLN A 185 1.37 -0.95 -4.13
CA GLN A 185 0.40 -1.34 -5.15
C GLN A 185 -0.91 -1.81 -4.53
N SER A 186 -2.00 -1.63 -5.27
CA SER A 186 -3.32 -2.11 -4.89
C SER A 186 -3.46 -3.58 -5.30
N ILE A 187 -2.98 -4.48 -4.43
CA ILE A 187 -3.06 -5.93 -4.60
C ILE A 187 -4.17 -6.47 -3.71
N TRP A 188 -5.11 -7.23 -4.26
CA TRP A 188 -6.32 -7.67 -3.59
C TRP A 188 -6.04 -8.37 -2.26
N VAL A 189 -5.16 -9.36 -2.28
CA VAL A 189 -4.85 -10.14 -1.07
C VAL A 189 -4.27 -9.29 0.06
N LEU A 190 -3.50 -8.24 -0.26
CA LEU A 190 -2.97 -7.31 0.73
C LEU A 190 -4.02 -6.31 1.21
N TRP A 191 -4.97 -5.95 0.34
CA TRP A 191 -6.06 -5.05 0.69
C TRP A 191 -7.05 -5.69 1.67
N ARG A 192 -7.28 -6.99 1.54
CA ARG A 192 -8.27 -7.74 2.34
C ARG A 192 -7.74 -8.20 3.69
N THR A 193 -6.44 -8.12 3.95
CA THR A 193 -5.83 -8.49 5.24
C THR A 193 -6.01 -7.41 6.29
N ALA A 194 -6.28 -7.82 7.53
CA ALA A 194 -6.48 -6.95 8.70
C ALA A 194 -5.23 -6.86 9.60
N MET A 195 -4.04 -7.12 9.03
CA MET A 195 -2.75 -7.10 9.70
C MET A 195 -1.66 -6.56 8.75
N PRO A 196 -0.43 -6.27 9.22
CA PRO A 196 0.72 -6.03 8.35
C PRO A 196 0.87 -7.13 7.30
N SER A 197 1.03 -6.75 6.04
CA SER A 197 1.03 -7.71 4.93
C SER A 197 1.98 -7.30 3.83
N VAL A 198 2.68 -8.28 3.25
CA VAL A 198 3.60 -8.11 2.14
C VAL A 198 3.37 -9.16 1.06
N LEU A 199 3.60 -8.81 -0.20
CA LEU A 199 3.76 -9.75 -1.30
C LEU A 199 5.19 -9.62 -1.83
N THR A 200 5.96 -10.71 -1.77
CA THR A 200 7.34 -10.71 -2.22
C THR A 200 7.50 -11.50 -3.51
N GLU A 201 8.06 -10.85 -4.52
CA GLU A 201 8.48 -11.42 -5.79
C GLU A 201 9.94 -11.84 -5.67
N ILE A 202 10.17 -13.13 -5.53
CA ILE A 202 11.50 -13.67 -5.19
C ILE A 202 12.46 -13.75 -6.39
N GLY A 203 11.99 -13.47 -7.59
CA GLY A 203 12.73 -13.45 -8.86
C GLY A 203 11.82 -13.65 -10.06
N TYR A 204 12.38 -13.61 -11.26
CA TYR A 204 11.64 -13.71 -12.53
C TYR A 204 11.77 -15.09 -13.15
N LEU A 205 10.72 -15.89 -13.16
CA LEU A 205 10.72 -17.22 -13.83
C LEU A 205 10.84 -17.13 -15.36
N THR A 206 10.65 -15.95 -15.94
CA THR A 206 10.91 -15.70 -17.36
C THR A 206 12.39 -15.54 -17.70
N ASN A 207 13.24 -15.32 -16.70
CA ASN A 207 14.70 -15.31 -16.86
C ASN A 207 15.25 -16.70 -16.56
N PRO A 208 15.93 -17.37 -17.54
CA PRO A 208 16.40 -18.74 -17.36
C PRO A 208 17.42 -18.92 -16.23
N GLN A 209 18.24 -17.91 -15.90
CA GLN A 209 19.18 -18.00 -14.80
C GLN A 209 18.43 -17.99 -13.46
N GLU A 210 17.45 -17.10 -13.31
CA GLU A 210 16.60 -17.05 -12.13
C GLU A 210 15.69 -18.28 -11.98
N GLU A 211 15.10 -18.74 -13.10
CA GLU A 211 14.30 -19.96 -13.11
C GLU A 211 15.12 -21.17 -12.63
N LYS A 212 16.35 -21.32 -13.11
CA LYS A 212 17.26 -22.37 -12.66
C LYS A 212 17.58 -22.25 -11.16
N PHE A 213 17.84 -21.05 -10.67
CA PHE A 213 18.12 -20.80 -9.26
C PHE A 213 16.88 -21.09 -8.38
N LEU A 214 15.75 -20.48 -8.68
CA LEU A 214 14.50 -20.62 -7.93
C LEU A 214 13.93 -22.05 -7.99
N GLY A 215 14.18 -22.76 -9.07
CA GLY A 215 13.83 -24.16 -9.24
C GLY A 215 14.71 -25.13 -8.47
N SER A 216 15.90 -24.70 -8.01
CA SER A 216 16.83 -25.52 -7.26
C SER A 216 16.50 -25.55 -5.77
N GLU A 217 16.78 -26.67 -5.12
CA GLU A 217 16.63 -26.80 -3.68
C GLU A 217 17.45 -25.75 -2.92
N LYS A 218 18.70 -25.53 -3.35
CA LYS A 218 19.58 -24.51 -2.78
C LYS A 218 19.00 -23.11 -2.91
N GLY A 219 18.46 -22.74 -4.06
CA GLY A 219 17.84 -21.42 -4.27
C GLY A 219 16.62 -21.21 -3.37
N GLN A 220 15.73 -22.21 -3.33
CA GLN A 220 14.54 -22.17 -2.47
C GLN A 220 14.91 -22.07 -0.98
N ASP A 221 15.97 -22.75 -0.57
CA ASP A 221 16.50 -22.73 0.79
C ASP A 221 17.03 -21.34 1.16
N TYR A 222 17.80 -20.72 0.28
CA TYR A 222 18.31 -19.37 0.49
C TYR A 222 17.19 -18.33 0.54
N MET A 223 16.19 -18.42 -0.34
CA MET A 223 15.05 -17.49 -0.32
C MET A 223 14.22 -17.64 0.95
N ALA A 224 13.97 -18.88 1.41
CA ALA A 224 13.26 -19.16 2.65
C ALA A 224 14.03 -18.68 3.90
N SER A 225 15.36 -18.92 3.94
CA SER A 225 16.20 -18.47 5.06
C SER A 225 16.32 -16.94 5.11
N CYS A 226 16.34 -16.25 3.98
CA CYS A 226 16.26 -14.79 3.92
C CYS A 226 14.94 -14.25 4.49
N LEU A 227 13.80 -14.84 4.10
CA LEU A 227 12.50 -14.51 4.65
C LEU A 227 12.44 -14.75 6.16
N PHE A 228 13.00 -15.85 6.63
CA PHE A 228 13.05 -16.17 8.05
C PHE A 228 13.86 -15.12 8.84
N ARG A 229 15.07 -14.75 8.39
CA ARG A 229 15.87 -13.72 9.05
C ARG A 229 15.18 -12.35 9.04
N ALA A 230 14.58 -11.97 7.92
CA ALA A 230 13.82 -10.73 7.82
C ALA A 230 12.62 -10.72 8.78
N PHE A 231 11.86 -11.82 8.86
CA PHE A 231 10.76 -11.98 9.80
C PHE A 231 11.22 -11.89 11.25
N ARG A 232 12.29 -12.60 11.61
CA ARG A 232 12.87 -12.59 12.95
C ARG A 232 13.27 -11.17 13.41
N LYS A 233 13.97 -10.43 12.55
CA LYS A 233 14.35 -9.03 12.78
C LYS A 233 13.14 -8.10 12.89
N TYR A 234 12.13 -8.35 12.09
CA TYR A 234 10.86 -7.60 12.16
C TYR A 234 10.12 -7.86 13.48
N LYS A 235 10.01 -9.13 13.88
CA LYS A 235 9.38 -9.50 15.16
C LYS A 235 10.10 -8.84 16.35
N ASP A 236 11.42 -8.89 16.38
CA ASP A 236 12.20 -8.24 17.44
C ASP A 236 11.94 -6.72 17.52
N GLU A 237 11.82 -6.06 16.37
CA GLU A 237 11.52 -4.63 16.31
C GLU A 237 10.11 -4.32 16.83
N VAL A 238 9.10 -5.09 16.43
CA VAL A 238 7.71 -4.93 16.87
C VAL A 238 7.56 -5.18 18.37
N GLU A 239 8.29 -6.17 18.91
CA GLU A 239 8.27 -6.53 20.33
C GLU A 239 9.22 -5.67 21.20
N GLY A 240 9.98 -4.76 20.58
CA GLY A 240 10.97 -3.95 21.28
C GLY A 240 12.14 -4.75 21.86
N THR A 241 12.38 -5.95 21.32
CA THR A 241 13.48 -6.83 21.73
C THR A 241 14.70 -6.60 20.82
N LYS A 242 15.90 -6.83 21.36
CA LYS A 242 17.16 -6.79 20.61
C LYS A 242 17.91 -8.09 20.88
N LYS A 243 17.55 -9.14 20.14
CA LYS A 243 18.21 -10.43 20.27
C LYS A 243 19.40 -10.52 19.30
N ASN A 244 20.52 -11.01 19.78
CA ASN A 244 21.66 -11.37 18.95
C ASN A 244 21.55 -12.85 18.58
N TYR A 245 21.44 -13.11 17.29
CA TYR A 245 21.34 -14.44 16.76
C TYR A 245 22.71 -14.93 16.28
N ASN A 246 23.05 -16.16 16.62
CA ASN A 246 24.30 -16.81 16.23
C ASN A 246 24.06 -18.28 15.86
N ASP A 247 22.98 -18.53 15.15
CA ASP A 247 22.62 -19.84 14.63
C ASP A 247 23.11 -20.03 13.17
N ASP A 248 23.00 -21.23 12.66
CA ASP A 248 23.43 -21.59 11.31
C ASP A 248 22.72 -20.77 10.23
N LEU A 249 21.46 -20.37 10.46
CA LEU A 249 20.70 -19.56 9.54
C LEU A 249 21.23 -18.11 9.49
N GLU A 250 21.59 -17.52 10.63
CA GLU A 250 22.21 -16.18 10.66
C GLU A 250 23.61 -16.22 10.02
N ASN A 251 24.38 -17.29 10.32
CA ASN A 251 25.74 -17.48 9.85
C ASN A 251 25.83 -18.06 8.42
N GLN A 252 24.68 -18.28 7.75
CA GLN A 252 24.65 -18.75 6.38
C GLN A 252 25.52 -17.87 5.48
N LYS A 253 26.46 -18.48 4.77
CA LYS A 253 27.39 -17.76 3.88
C LYS A 253 26.59 -17.08 2.75
N PRO A 254 26.86 -15.80 2.47
CA PRO A 254 26.25 -15.14 1.33
C PRO A 254 26.58 -15.86 0.01
N LEU A 255 25.61 -15.89 -0.90
CA LEU A 255 25.90 -16.24 -2.28
C LEU A 255 26.58 -15.09 -3.00
N GLU A 256 27.46 -15.42 -3.92
CA GLU A 256 28.03 -14.44 -4.82
C GLU A 256 26.92 -13.78 -5.65
N LYS A 257 27.04 -12.49 -5.91
CA LYS A 257 26.12 -11.79 -6.79
C LYS A 257 26.22 -12.39 -8.18
N GLU A 258 25.09 -12.88 -8.69
CA GLU A 258 25.06 -13.39 -10.06
C GLU A 258 25.29 -12.26 -11.07
N VAL A 259 26.15 -12.52 -12.05
CA VAL A 259 26.31 -11.66 -13.21
C VAL A 259 25.28 -12.10 -14.23
N TYR A 260 24.26 -11.28 -14.45
CA TYR A 260 23.23 -11.56 -15.45
C TYR A 260 23.73 -11.19 -16.85
N VAL A 261 23.72 -12.18 -17.73
CA VAL A 261 24.10 -11.99 -19.14
C VAL A 261 22.86 -11.52 -19.90
N SER A 262 22.99 -10.43 -20.66
CA SER A 262 21.91 -9.99 -21.55
C SER A 262 21.66 -11.03 -22.66
N TYR A 263 20.42 -11.47 -22.80
CA TYR A 263 20.02 -12.42 -23.85
C TYR A 263 20.05 -11.80 -25.24
N LYS A 264 20.17 -10.48 -25.37
CA LYS A 264 20.42 -9.81 -26.65
C LYS A 264 21.82 -10.11 -27.20
N ASP A 265 22.78 -10.32 -26.32
CA ASP A 265 24.16 -10.61 -26.70
C ASP A 265 24.36 -12.11 -26.99
N SER A 266 23.55 -12.98 -26.37
CA SER A 266 23.64 -14.43 -26.54
C SER A 266 23.13 -14.92 -27.89
N ALA A 267 22.20 -14.22 -28.54
CA ALA A 267 21.69 -14.59 -29.86
C ALA A 267 22.76 -14.46 -30.99
N ASN A 268 23.77 -13.62 -30.75
CA ASN A 268 24.89 -13.44 -31.69
C ASN A 268 26.06 -14.44 -31.48
N VAL A 269 26.01 -15.25 -30.38
CA VAL A 269 27.09 -16.20 -30.05
C VAL A 269 26.84 -17.59 -30.60
N VAL A 270 25.61 -17.94 -31.03
CA VAL A 270 25.27 -19.28 -31.50
C VAL A 270 25.56 -19.49 -33.00
N GLU A 271 25.82 -18.42 -33.78
CA GLU A 271 26.12 -18.55 -35.20
C GLU A 271 27.61 -18.66 -35.57
N ASN A 272 28.54 -18.53 -34.61
CA ASN A 272 29.98 -18.60 -34.92
C ASN A 272 30.75 -19.49 -33.94
N GLY A 273 30.41 -20.74 -33.87
CA GLY A 273 31.29 -21.80 -33.33
C GLY A 273 32.15 -22.40 -34.42
N GLU A 274 33.45 -22.28 -34.28
CA GLU A 274 34.58 -22.82 -35.03
C GLU A 274 35.28 -21.88 -36.03
N LYS A 275 36.33 -21.21 -35.52
CA LYS A 275 37.70 -21.23 -36.06
C LYS A 275 38.66 -20.33 -35.26
N GLU A 276 39.56 -21.04 -34.56
CA GLU A 276 40.98 -20.81 -34.30
C GLU A 276 41.55 -19.40 -34.04
N ASN A 277 41.91 -19.23 -32.84
CA ASN A 277 43.11 -18.93 -32.05
C ASN A 277 44.40 -18.60 -32.84
N VAL A 278 44.63 -17.30 -33.23
CA VAL A 278 45.96 -16.63 -33.33
C VAL A 278 45.82 -15.07 -33.33
N ASP A 279 44.72 -14.47 -33.71
CA ASP A 279 44.51 -13.00 -33.74
C ASP A 279 43.90 -12.43 -32.46
N ALA A 280 43.64 -13.24 -31.44
CA ALA A 280 42.84 -12.93 -30.24
C ALA A 280 43.43 -11.84 -29.30
N LYS A 281 44.72 -11.47 -29.49
CA LYS A 281 45.35 -10.42 -28.67
C LYS A 281 45.19 -9.01 -29.24
N LYS A 282 44.97 -8.87 -30.49
CA LYS A 282 44.78 -7.56 -31.15
C LYS A 282 43.32 -7.16 -31.16
N ASP A 283 42.40 -8.12 -31.30
CA ASP A 283 40.96 -7.92 -31.24
C ASP A 283 40.47 -7.69 -29.81
N SER A 284 41.12 -8.27 -28.79
CA SER A 284 40.76 -8.03 -27.40
C SER A 284 41.05 -6.59 -26.92
N LEU A 285 42.14 -5.98 -27.43
CA LEU A 285 42.44 -4.55 -27.12
C LEU A 285 41.46 -3.62 -27.84
N ALA A 286 41.10 -3.86 -29.08
CA ALA A 286 40.12 -3.08 -29.81
C ALA A 286 38.68 -3.25 -29.23
N ALA A 287 38.34 -4.47 -28.75
CA ALA A 287 37.08 -4.72 -28.06
C ALA A 287 36.99 -4.02 -26.71
N ILE A 288 38.09 -3.96 -25.94
CA ILE A 288 38.19 -3.24 -24.67
C ILE A 288 38.09 -1.73 -24.92
N GLU A 289 38.75 -1.19 -25.91
CA GLU A 289 38.63 0.23 -26.27
C GLU A 289 37.22 0.61 -26.73
N LYS A 290 36.57 -0.27 -27.52
CA LYS A 290 35.19 -0.07 -27.97
C LYS A 290 34.19 -0.19 -26.82
N ALA A 291 34.43 -1.09 -25.85
CA ALA A 291 33.62 -1.22 -24.66
C ALA A 291 33.78 0.01 -23.71
N ASN A 292 35.02 0.51 -23.61
CA ASN A 292 35.30 1.74 -22.82
C ASN A 292 34.65 2.96 -23.45
N ALA A 293 34.71 3.13 -24.76
CA ALA A 293 34.03 4.22 -25.48
C ALA A 293 32.49 4.14 -25.37
N LEU A 294 31.93 2.92 -25.37
CA LEU A 294 30.50 2.73 -25.15
C LEU A 294 30.08 3.05 -23.72
N ASN A 295 30.92 2.69 -22.73
CA ASN A 295 30.67 3.03 -21.32
C ASN A 295 30.78 4.55 -21.09
N GLU A 296 31.75 5.22 -21.70
CA GLU A 296 31.86 6.67 -21.66
C GLU A 296 30.64 7.36 -22.24
N LYS A 297 30.16 6.91 -23.40
CA LYS A 297 28.96 7.45 -24.04
C LYS A 297 27.74 7.26 -23.15
N LYS A 298 27.52 6.06 -22.60
CA LYS A 298 26.42 5.77 -21.67
C LYS A 298 26.50 6.63 -20.41
N TYR A 299 27.69 6.76 -19.85
CA TYR A 299 27.93 7.60 -18.67
C TYR A 299 27.52 9.05 -18.94
N ASN A 300 27.99 9.63 -20.02
CA ASN A 300 27.68 11.00 -20.40
C ASN A 300 26.18 11.22 -20.65
N GLU A 301 25.50 10.28 -21.30
CA GLU A 301 24.04 10.31 -21.48
C GLU A 301 23.28 10.28 -20.14
N LEU A 302 23.68 9.42 -19.21
CA LEU A 302 23.06 9.33 -17.89
C LEU A 302 23.31 10.59 -17.07
N VAL A 303 24.54 11.11 -17.05
CA VAL A 303 24.88 12.37 -16.35
C VAL A 303 24.06 13.52 -16.90
N ALA A 304 23.94 13.65 -18.22
CA ALA A 304 23.12 14.71 -18.81
C ALA A 304 21.64 14.62 -18.40
N VAL A 305 21.07 13.44 -18.33
CA VAL A 305 19.69 13.22 -17.85
C VAL A 305 19.58 13.58 -16.36
N ALA A 306 20.56 13.18 -15.55
CA ALA A 306 20.58 13.48 -14.12
C ALA A 306 20.70 14.97 -13.84
N ASP A 307 21.55 15.69 -14.60
CA ASP A 307 21.73 17.14 -14.51
C ASP A 307 20.42 17.89 -14.84
N VAL A 308 19.70 17.45 -15.86
CA VAL A 308 18.38 18.01 -16.20
C VAL A 308 17.36 17.76 -15.08
N ALA A 309 17.32 16.56 -14.54
CA ALA A 309 16.43 16.23 -13.43
C ALA A 309 16.77 17.07 -12.17
N LEU A 310 18.04 17.25 -11.86
CA LEU A 310 18.51 18.07 -10.75
C LEU A 310 18.13 19.55 -10.95
N LYS A 311 18.32 20.09 -12.15
CA LYS A 311 17.92 21.47 -12.50
C LYS A 311 16.43 21.68 -12.32
N ASN A 312 15.62 20.66 -12.60
CA ASN A 312 14.17 20.69 -12.41
C ASN A 312 13.74 20.37 -10.97
N LYS A 313 14.67 20.29 -10.02
CA LYS A 313 14.44 19.92 -8.61
C LYS A 313 13.78 18.56 -8.42
N ASN A 314 13.88 17.68 -9.42
CA ASN A 314 13.42 16.29 -9.29
C ASN A 314 14.55 15.44 -8.68
N TYR A 315 14.72 15.59 -7.37
CA TYR A 315 15.85 15.04 -6.62
C TYR A 315 15.89 13.52 -6.65
N ASP A 316 14.74 12.84 -6.54
CA ASP A 316 14.69 11.38 -6.55
C ASP A 316 15.11 10.80 -7.91
N GLN A 317 14.65 11.41 -8.99
CA GLN A 317 15.04 11.03 -10.33
C GLN A 317 16.53 11.34 -10.58
N ALA A 318 17.00 12.51 -10.20
CA ALA A 318 18.40 12.92 -10.36
C ALA A 318 19.33 11.94 -9.63
N LYS A 319 19.05 11.65 -8.36
CA LYS A 319 19.78 10.68 -7.53
C LYS A 319 19.85 9.30 -8.19
N THR A 320 18.68 8.77 -8.59
CA THR A 320 18.59 7.44 -9.22
C THR A 320 19.40 7.36 -10.50
N VAL A 321 19.44 8.42 -11.31
CA VAL A 321 20.17 8.42 -12.58
C VAL A 321 21.68 8.59 -12.35
N TYR A 322 22.10 9.42 -11.37
CA TYR A 322 23.51 9.48 -10.97
C TYR A 322 24.02 8.16 -10.39
N GLU A 323 23.22 7.46 -9.58
CA GLU A 323 23.56 6.13 -9.07
C GLU A 323 23.75 5.12 -10.22
N LYS A 324 22.96 5.21 -11.30
CA LYS A 324 23.15 4.39 -12.50
C LYS A 324 24.40 4.77 -13.28
N ALA A 325 24.77 6.04 -13.34
CA ALA A 325 25.99 6.49 -13.97
C ALA A 325 27.23 6.06 -13.18
N ASP A 326 27.20 6.19 -11.85
CA ASP A 326 28.25 5.75 -10.92
C ASP A 326 28.51 4.24 -11.02
N ALA A 327 27.44 3.44 -11.13
CA ALA A 327 27.49 1.99 -11.30
C ALA A 327 28.19 1.51 -12.59
N LEU A 328 28.40 2.38 -13.58
CA LEU A 328 29.19 2.06 -14.76
C LEU A 328 30.70 2.03 -14.49
N ASN A 329 31.12 2.48 -13.31
CA ASN A 329 32.54 2.56 -12.91
C ASN A 329 33.43 3.22 -13.99
N TYR A 330 32.92 4.26 -14.62
CA TYR A 330 33.65 4.99 -15.66
C TYR A 330 34.84 5.74 -15.04
N LYS A 331 36.04 5.43 -15.47
CA LYS A 331 37.27 6.01 -14.90
C LYS A 331 37.34 7.54 -14.99
N GLY A 332 36.62 8.16 -15.91
CA GLY A 332 36.53 9.61 -16.08
C GLY A 332 35.55 10.31 -15.10
N ASP A 333 34.78 9.56 -14.34
CA ASP A 333 33.84 10.11 -13.35
C ASP A 333 34.54 10.92 -12.24
N ASN A 334 35.73 10.47 -11.80
CA ASN A 334 36.53 11.13 -10.74
C ASN A 334 35.71 11.50 -9.48
N GLY A 335 34.68 10.72 -9.15
CA GLY A 335 33.79 10.95 -8.00
C GLY A 335 32.73 12.03 -8.23
N TYR A 336 32.48 12.45 -9.45
CA TYR A 336 31.46 13.45 -9.78
C TYR A 336 30.06 12.98 -9.40
N CYS A 337 29.67 11.78 -9.81
CA CYS A 337 28.36 11.21 -9.49
C CYS A 337 28.17 11.02 -7.98
N THR A 338 29.16 10.47 -7.29
CA THR A 338 29.14 10.30 -5.83
C THR A 338 28.92 11.63 -5.10
N LYS A 339 29.60 12.69 -5.54
CA LYS A 339 29.45 14.04 -4.97
C LYS A 339 28.05 14.60 -5.23
N LYS A 340 27.52 14.42 -6.43
CA LYS A 340 26.16 14.88 -6.79
C LYS A 340 25.08 14.15 -5.99
N ILE A 341 25.22 12.87 -5.80
CA ILE A 341 24.34 12.05 -4.96
C ILE A 341 24.31 12.58 -3.52
N GLU A 342 25.47 12.94 -2.97
CA GLU A 342 25.55 13.47 -1.61
C GLU A 342 24.95 14.88 -1.48
N GLU A 343 25.16 15.75 -2.48
CA GLU A 343 24.51 17.08 -2.57
C GLU A 343 22.97 16.93 -2.58
N ILE A 344 22.45 15.98 -3.35
CA ILE A 344 21.00 15.70 -3.45
C ILE A 344 20.45 15.18 -2.12
N LYS A 345 21.12 14.23 -1.48
CA LYS A 345 20.72 13.69 -0.16
C LYS A 345 20.61 14.80 0.88
N ASN A 346 21.58 15.71 0.89
CA ASN A 346 21.59 16.83 1.81
C ASN A 346 20.45 17.83 1.51
N GLN A 347 20.06 18.00 0.24
CA GLN A 347 18.95 18.86 -0.11
C GLN A 347 17.61 18.24 0.25
N ILE A 348 17.41 16.95 -0.02
CA ILE A 348 16.21 16.19 0.39
C ILE A 348 16.00 16.30 1.90
N ARG A 349 17.06 16.09 2.70
CA ARG A 349 16.97 16.20 4.16
C ARG A 349 16.56 17.61 4.61
N LYS A 350 17.09 18.67 3.99
CA LYS A 350 16.68 20.04 4.31
C LYS A 350 15.22 20.32 3.98
N ASP A 351 14.75 19.82 2.85
CA ASP A 351 13.36 20.00 2.42
C ASP A 351 12.40 19.22 3.35
N GLU A 352 12.81 18.05 3.84
CA GLU A 352 12.06 17.26 4.84
C GLU A 352 12.02 17.96 6.21
N GLU A 353 13.15 18.46 6.72
CA GLU A 353 13.24 19.22 7.97
C GLU A 353 12.37 20.50 7.92
N GLU A 354 12.34 21.19 6.77
CA GLU A 354 11.49 22.37 6.56
C GLU A 354 10.00 22.00 6.55
N LYS A 355 9.66 20.89 5.93
CA LYS A 355 8.28 20.38 5.90
C LYS A 355 7.79 19.97 7.29
N GLU A 356 8.60 19.26 8.07
CA GLU A 356 8.30 18.90 9.46
C GLU A 356 8.08 20.14 10.32
N ARG A 357 8.95 21.13 10.21
CA ARG A 357 8.81 22.41 10.93
C ARG A 357 7.52 23.14 10.56
N LEU A 358 7.12 23.08 9.29
CA LEU A 358 5.89 23.71 8.82
C LEU A 358 4.64 22.96 9.34
N GLU A 359 4.71 21.65 9.46
CA GLU A 359 3.64 20.83 10.05
C GLU A 359 3.51 21.05 11.56
N GLU A 360 4.63 21.11 12.28
CA GLU A 360 4.65 21.47 13.70
C GLU A 360 4.03 22.85 13.95
N GLN A 361 4.36 23.83 13.10
CA GLN A 361 3.82 25.18 13.21
C GLN A 361 2.30 25.23 12.93
N LYS A 362 1.81 24.38 12.00
CA LYS A 362 0.36 24.21 11.77
C LYS A 362 -0.34 23.59 12.98
N GLU A 363 0.30 22.63 13.64
CA GLU A 363 -0.24 21.96 14.81
C GLU A 363 -0.27 22.88 16.04
N VAL A 364 0.77 23.70 16.24
CA VAL A 364 0.79 24.75 17.27
C VAL A 364 -0.33 25.77 17.03
N ASN A 365 -0.49 26.26 15.81
CA ASN A 365 -1.55 27.21 15.45
C ASN A 365 -2.95 26.60 15.66
N LYS A 366 -3.14 25.31 15.36
CA LYS A 366 -4.39 24.57 15.60
C LYS A 366 -4.69 24.46 17.09
N ASN A 367 -3.68 24.16 17.90
CA ASN A 367 -3.83 24.06 19.35
C ASN A 367 -4.15 25.40 20.00
N ASP A 368 -3.56 26.49 19.53
CA ASP A 368 -3.88 27.86 19.97
C ASP A 368 -5.31 28.26 19.59
N LEU A 369 -5.77 27.88 18.41
CA LEU A 369 -7.14 28.09 17.98
C LEU A 369 -8.13 27.31 18.86
N ILE A 370 -7.84 26.03 19.16
CA ILE A 370 -8.65 25.21 20.07
C ILE A 370 -8.70 25.85 21.47
N LYS A 371 -7.58 26.38 21.96
CA LYS A 371 -7.52 27.06 23.28
C LYS A 371 -8.39 28.33 23.30
N LYS A 372 -8.36 29.11 22.24
CA LYS A 372 -9.23 30.30 22.08
C LYS A 372 -10.72 29.93 22.03
N TYR A 373 -11.08 28.84 21.32
CA TYR A 373 -12.47 28.38 21.29
C TYR A 373 -12.96 27.84 22.66
N LYS A 374 -12.12 27.14 23.40
CA LYS A 374 -12.43 26.64 24.74
C LYS A 374 -12.64 27.79 25.71
N GLU A 375 -11.82 28.84 25.66
CA GLU A 375 -11.95 30.02 26.51
C GLU A 375 -13.21 30.82 26.16
N LYS A 376 -13.52 30.98 24.88
CA LYS A 376 -14.77 31.62 24.42
C LYS A 376 -16.00 30.84 24.90
N ALA A 377 -16.01 29.50 24.79
CA ALA A 377 -17.11 28.66 25.24
C ALA A 377 -17.29 28.75 26.79
N ARG A 378 -16.18 28.88 27.53
CA ARG A 378 -16.20 29.10 28.99
C ARG A 378 -16.82 30.46 29.33
N LEU A 379 -16.43 31.53 28.64
CA LEU A 379 -17.00 32.87 28.84
C LEU A 379 -18.49 32.91 28.48
N ASP A 380 -18.90 32.27 27.37
CA ASP A 380 -20.30 32.17 26.96
C ASP A 380 -21.15 31.39 28.00
N SER A 381 -20.59 30.34 28.62
CA SER A 381 -21.30 29.60 29.68
C SER A 381 -21.43 30.42 30.99
N ILE A 382 -20.40 31.19 31.33
CA ILE A 382 -20.47 32.12 32.48
C ILE A 382 -21.57 33.18 32.24
N ALA A 383 -21.59 33.79 31.05
CA ALA A 383 -22.59 34.78 30.66
C ALA A 383 -24.03 34.24 30.71
N ARG A 384 -24.23 32.94 30.31
CA ARG A 384 -25.53 32.26 30.43
C ARG A 384 -25.95 32.09 31.88
N VAL A 385 -25.04 31.63 32.73
CA VAL A 385 -25.32 31.45 34.17
C VAL A 385 -25.65 32.77 34.84
N GLU A 386 -24.96 33.86 34.52
CA GLU A 386 -25.25 35.20 35.01
C GLU A 386 -26.61 35.73 34.52
N LYS A 387 -26.95 35.47 33.24
CA LYS A 387 -28.25 35.80 32.67
C LYS A 387 -29.37 35.04 33.37
N GLU A 388 -29.21 33.71 33.57
CA GLU A 388 -30.18 32.90 34.32
C GLU A 388 -30.34 33.33 35.78
N LYS A 389 -29.26 33.78 36.45
CA LYS A 389 -29.34 34.38 37.81
C LYS A 389 -30.12 35.69 37.78
N ASN A 390 -29.87 36.56 36.81
CA ASN A 390 -30.56 37.83 36.70
C ASN A 390 -32.05 37.66 36.33
N ASP A 391 -32.38 36.68 35.50
CA ASP A 391 -33.75 36.34 35.12
C ASP A 391 -34.51 35.71 36.31
N LYS A 392 -33.85 34.90 37.17
CA LYS A 392 -34.44 34.36 38.41
C LYS A 392 -34.69 35.44 39.46
N ILE A 393 -33.86 36.49 39.51
CA ILE A 393 -34.05 37.66 40.39
C ILE A 393 -35.25 38.50 39.92
N LYS A 394 -35.47 38.60 38.59
CA LYS A 394 -36.64 39.32 38.05
C LYS A 394 -37.97 38.56 38.23
N THR A 395 -37.94 37.21 38.21
CA THR A 395 -39.13 36.37 38.40
C THR A 395 -39.51 36.16 39.89
N ALA A 396 -38.61 36.43 40.84
CA ALA A 396 -38.90 36.32 42.24
C ALA A 396 -39.79 37.46 42.79
N ASN A 397 -40.06 38.49 41.97
CA ASN A 397 -40.91 39.65 42.34
C ASN A 397 -42.34 39.59 41.76
N THR A 398 -42.80 38.49 41.21
CA THR A 398 -44.21 38.38 40.77
C THR A 398 -44.79 37.02 41.17
N HIS A 399 -45.52 37.03 42.24
CA HIS A 399 -46.57 36.14 42.80
C HIS A 399 -46.70 34.69 42.24
N THR A 400 -46.53 33.78 43.19
CA THR A 400 -47.47 32.73 43.65
C THR A 400 -48.61 32.34 42.67
N THR A 401 -48.65 31.11 42.17
CA THR A 401 -49.69 30.12 42.42
C THR A 401 -49.57 28.89 41.48
N THR A 402 -49.66 27.75 42.13
CA THR A 402 -50.25 26.46 41.74
C THR A 402 -49.44 25.45 40.93
N VAL A 403 -49.11 24.40 41.63
CA VAL A 403 -48.90 22.99 41.31
C VAL A 403 -49.69 22.50 40.09
N ASN A 404 -49.04 21.79 39.17
CA ASN A 404 -49.47 20.41 38.89
C ASN A 404 -48.44 19.66 38.03
N THR A 405 -48.11 18.50 38.50
CA THR A 405 -47.45 17.37 37.85
C THR A 405 -48.16 16.96 36.56
N THR A 406 -47.45 16.83 35.46
CA THR A 406 -47.80 15.80 34.47
C THR A 406 -46.60 15.51 33.57
N THR A 407 -46.09 14.30 33.65
CA THR A 407 -45.32 13.61 32.64
C THR A 407 -46.09 13.63 31.32
N ASN A 408 -45.53 14.21 30.28
CA ASN A 408 -46.02 13.95 28.91
C ASN A 408 -44.87 13.74 27.96
N THR A 409 -44.70 12.48 27.63
CA THR A 409 -44.09 11.96 26.40
C THR A 409 -44.86 12.54 25.22
N ILE A 410 -44.31 13.52 24.55
CA ILE A 410 -44.87 13.94 23.25
C ILE A 410 -44.16 13.19 22.15
N LYS A 411 -44.79 12.10 21.67
CA LYS A 411 -44.63 11.61 20.34
C LYS A 411 -45.30 12.62 19.40
N SER A 412 -44.48 13.42 18.70
CA SER A 412 -44.93 14.04 17.46
C SER A 412 -44.51 13.15 16.30
N GLU A 413 -45.43 12.43 15.77
CA GLU A 413 -45.32 11.72 14.46
C GLU A 413 -45.29 12.79 13.33
N SER A 414 -44.09 13.28 13.00
CA SER A 414 -43.88 14.00 11.76
C SER A 414 -43.48 12.98 10.69
N ASN A 415 -44.28 12.85 9.65
CA ASN A 415 -44.03 11.97 8.47
C ASN A 415 -42.87 12.48 7.63
N ALA A 416 -42.04 13.38 8.16
CA ALA A 416 -40.90 14.01 7.52
C ALA A 416 -39.65 13.13 7.57
N VAL A 417 -38.90 13.15 6.47
CA VAL A 417 -37.57 12.58 6.39
C VAL A 417 -36.60 13.48 7.15
N VAL A 418 -35.75 12.90 8.03
CA VAL A 418 -34.70 13.62 8.76
C VAL A 418 -33.35 12.95 8.51
N PHE A 419 -32.31 13.78 8.39
CA PHE A 419 -30.94 13.34 8.27
C PHE A 419 -30.22 13.54 9.62
N LYS A 420 -29.44 12.54 10.01
CA LYS A 420 -28.64 12.56 11.24
C LYS A 420 -27.21 12.12 10.92
N VAL A 421 -26.23 12.57 11.67
CA VAL A 421 -24.86 12.10 11.48
C VAL A 421 -24.53 11.02 12.50
N GLN A 422 -24.35 9.78 12.04
CA GLN A 422 -23.89 8.68 12.87
C GLN A 422 -22.38 8.82 13.07
N PHE A 423 -21.91 8.79 14.34
CA PHE A 423 -20.51 9.03 14.67
C PHE A 423 -19.90 8.02 15.64
N ALA A 424 -20.71 7.18 16.28
CA ALA A 424 -20.22 6.16 17.19
C ALA A 424 -21.16 4.95 17.27
N SER A 425 -20.65 3.84 17.80
CA SER A 425 -21.44 2.65 18.10
C SER A 425 -20.93 1.97 19.37
N SER A 426 -21.82 1.22 20.07
CA SER A 426 -21.48 0.46 21.26
C SER A 426 -22.41 -0.74 21.43
N GLU A 427 -21.90 -1.83 22.00
CA GLU A 427 -22.71 -3.00 22.37
C GLU A 427 -23.59 -2.76 23.60
N LYS A 428 -23.23 -1.76 24.43
CA LYS A 428 -23.98 -1.37 25.62
C LYS A 428 -24.44 0.07 25.47
N GLU A 429 -25.56 0.40 26.11
CA GLU A 429 -26.00 1.79 26.20
C GLU A 429 -25.00 2.63 27.00
N ILE A 430 -24.66 3.79 26.51
CA ILE A 430 -23.69 4.70 27.09
C ILE A 430 -24.36 6.02 27.35
N ASP A 431 -24.07 6.64 28.51
CA ASP A 431 -24.42 8.04 28.73
C ASP A 431 -23.67 8.93 27.75
N ALA A 432 -24.41 9.32 26.70
CA ALA A 432 -23.85 10.06 25.56
C ALA A 432 -23.35 11.47 26.00
N LYS A 433 -23.95 12.08 26.98
CA LYS A 433 -23.52 13.41 27.50
C LYS A 433 -22.16 13.32 28.18
N LEU A 434 -21.94 12.23 28.89
CA LEU A 434 -20.70 12.02 29.64
C LEU A 434 -19.56 11.60 28.67
N LYS A 435 -19.85 10.73 27.69
CA LYS A 435 -18.84 10.17 26.80
C LYS A 435 -18.53 11.05 25.60
N TYR A 436 -19.49 11.84 25.13
CA TYR A 436 -19.35 12.70 23.95
C TYR A 436 -19.71 14.16 24.27
N PRO A 437 -19.04 14.81 25.24
CA PRO A 437 -19.43 16.14 25.75
C PRO A 437 -19.33 17.24 24.68
N ASN A 438 -18.56 17.03 23.64
CA ASN A 438 -18.35 17.99 22.54
C ASN A 438 -19.30 17.79 21.35
N VAL A 439 -20.22 16.81 21.43
CA VAL A 439 -21.19 16.54 20.37
C VAL A 439 -22.57 17.02 20.82
N THR A 440 -23.17 17.90 20.06
CA THR A 440 -24.50 18.44 20.36
C THR A 440 -25.61 17.54 19.81
N GLU A 441 -26.78 17.58 20.46
CA GLU A 441 -27.99 16.85 20.02
C GLU A 441 -27.76 15.35 19.78
N VAL A 442 -27.07 14.69 20.73
CA VAL A 442 -26.81 13.27 20.63
C VAL A 442 -28.08 12.47 20.92
N SER A 443 -28.41 11.58 19.98
CA SER A 443 -29.44 10.56 20.12
C SER A 443 -28.88 9.20 19.70
N PHE A 444 -29.62 8.12 19.95
CA PHE A 444 -29.23 6.82 19.47
C PHE A 444 -30.40 6.02 18.91
N TYR A 445 -30.11 5.02 18.09
CA TYR A 445 -31.04 4.00 17.68
C TYR A 445 -30.37 2.62 17.79
N LYS A 446 -31.18 1.55 17.88
CA LYS A 446 -30.68 0.18 17.92
C LYS A 446 -30.70 -0.45 16.53
N MET A 447 -29.63 -1.19 16.24
CA MET A 447 -29.53 -2.04 15.06
C MET A 447 -29.01 -3.41 15.53
N GLY A 448 -29.92 -4.38 15.64
CA GLY A 448 -29.62 -5.64 16.34
C GLY A 448 -29.29 -5.38 17.82
N SER A 449 -28.19 -5.93 18.31
CA SER A 449 -27.69 -5.75 19.68
C SER A 449 -26.89 -4.45 19.87
N THR A 450 -26.62 -3.69 18.81
CA THR A 450 -25.71 -2.53 18.83
C THR A 450 -26.46 -1.21 18.91
N TYR A 451 -26.02 -0.33 19.78
CA TYR A 451 -26.45 1.07 19.90
C TYR A 451 -25.64 1.92 18.91
N LYS A 452 -26.32 2.68 18.05
CA LYS A 452 -25.73 3.59 17.07
C LYS A 452 -26.01 5.03 17.49
N TYR A 453 -24.97 5.80 17.80
CA TYR A 453 -25.10 7.19 18.27
C TYR A 453 -25.04 8.17 17.11
N THR A 454 -26.00 9.10 17.11
CA THR A 454 -26.18 10.11 16.05
C THR A 454 -26.24 11.52 16.63
N SER A 455 -25.83 12.51 15.83
CA SER A 455 -25.92 13.94 16.14
C SER A 455 -26.87 14.64 15.20
N GLY A 456 -27.71 15.50 15.76
CA GLY A 456 -28.63 16.40 15.06
C GLY A 456 -29.87 15.74 14.43
N ASN A 457 -30.77 16.61 13.92
CA ASN A 457 -31.94 16.26 13.14
C ASN A 457 -32.06 17.29 12.00
N TYR A 458 -31.59 16.96 10.80
CA TYR A 458 -31.49 17.90 9.68
C TYR A 458 -32.57 17.59 8.64
N ALA A 459 -33.19 18.64 8.10
CA ALA A 459 -34.22 18.50 7.07
C ALA A 459 -33.62 18.21 5.68
N SER A 460 -32.36 18.58 5.44
CA SER A 460 -31.67 18.34 4.18
C SER A 460 -30.41 17.48 4.37
N PHE A 461 -30.04 16.77 3.29
CA PHE A 461 -28.78 16.01 3.26
C PHE A 461 -27.56 16.93 3.39
N ASP A 462 -27.62 18.13 2.80
CA ASP A 462 -26.52 19.10 2.81
C ASP A 462 -26.23 19.62 4.21
N ASP A 463 -27.25 19.88 5.02
CA ASP A 463 -27.07 20.30 6.41
C ASP A 463 -26.50 19.16 7.26
N GLY A 464 -26.93 17.92 7.01
CA GLY A 464 -26.31 16.73 7.58
C GLY A 464 -24.83 16.63 7.22
N THR A 465 -24.47 16.92 5.97
CA THR A 465 -23.09 16.90 5.49
C THR A 465 -22.23 18.00 6.14
N LYS A 466 -22.78 19.19 6.32
CA LYS A 466 -22.09 20.25 7.09
C LYS A 466 -21.79 19.83 8.54
N GLN A 467 -22.73 19.16 9.19
CA GLN A 467 -22.50 18.62 10.53
C GLN A 467 -21.50 17.45 10.53
N GLN A 468 -21.50 16.61 9.51
CA GLN A 468 -20.50 15.55 9.33
C GLN A 468 -19.09 16.14 9.28
N LEU A 469 -18.88 17.22 8.53
CA LEU A 469 -17.58 17.89 8.47
C LEU A 469 -17.14 18.39 9.85
N LYS A 470 -18.04 19.02 10.61
CA LYS A 470 -17.75 19.46 11.98
C LYS A 470 -17.38 18.31 12.91
N LEU A 471 -18.07 17.17 12.79
CA LEU A 471 -17.77 15.99 13.61
C LEU A 471 -16.43 15.35 13.19
N LYS A 472 -16.05 15.37 11.92
CA LYS A 472 -14.72 14.96 11.46
C LYS A 472 -13.61 15.84 12.03
N GLU A 473 -13.83 17.15 12.12
CA GLU A 473 -12.91 18.10 12.77
C GLU A 473 -12.78 17.85 14.28
N LEU A 474 -13.83 17.36 14.94
CA LEU A 474 -13.82 16.94 16.35
C LEU A 474 -13.16 15.56 16.55
N GLY A 475 -12.66 14.91 15.50
CA GLY A 475 -11.95 13.63 15.57
C GLY A 475 -12.79 12.40 15.26
N TYR A 476 -14.07 12.53 14.94
CA TYR A 476 -14.94 11.41 14.54
C TYR A 476 -14.81 11.14 13.05
N LYS A 477 -13.67 10.61 12.62
CA LYS A 477 -13.29 10.45 11.20
C LYS A 477 -14.27 9.59 10.38
N ASP A 478 -14.84 8.56 11.00
CA ASP A 478 -15.72 7.58 10.37
C ASP A 478 -17.20 7.94 10.44
N CYS A 479 -17.54 9.17 10.80
CA CYS A 479 -18.93 9.61 10.84
C CYS A 479 -19.52 9.78 9.46
N PHE A 480 -20.80 9.46 9.31
CA PHE A 480 -21.54 9.56 8.03
C PHE A 480 -22.98 9.99 8.26
N VAL A 481 -23.58 10.59 7.20
CA VAL A 481 -24.99 10.99 7.21
C VAL A 481 -25.87 9.77 7.01
N ALA A 482 -26.86 9.58 7.87
CA ALA A 482 -27.88 8.55 7.80
C ALA A 482 -29.28 9.18 7.72
N ALA A 483 -30.18 8.60 6.97
CA ALA A 483 -31.55 9.09 6.79
C ALA A 483 -32.55 8.26 7.61
N PHE A 484 -33.59 8.93 8.13
CA PHE A 484 -34.63 8.33 8.94
C PHE A 484 -36.00 8.87 8.54
N LYS A 485 -37.00 8.01 8.56
CA LYS A 485 -38.40 8.37 8.44
C LYS A 485 -39.17 7.70 9.55
N ASN A 486 -39.94 8.46 10.32
CA ASN A 486 -40.66 7.96 11.50
C ASN A 486 -39.76 7.23 12.50
N GLY A 487 -38.51 7.68 12.66
CA GLY A 487 -37.55 7.09 13.56
C GLY A 487 -36.87 5.80 13.04
N VAL A 488 -37.26 5.30 11.86
CA VAL A 488 -36.70 4.11 11.23
C VAL A 488 -35.67 4.53 10.17
N ARG A 489 -34.51 3.88 10.18
CA ARG A 489 -33.46 4.13 9.18
C ARG A 489 -33.94 3.72 7.79
N MET A 490 -33.65 4.54 6.78
CA MET A 490 -34.01 4.31 5.40
C MET A 490 -32.77 4.47 4.47
N ASP A 491 -32.94 4.08 3.22
CA ASP A 491 -31.91 4.30 2.19
C ASP A 491 -31.70 5.79 1.93
N ILE A 492 -30.43 6.20 1.82
CA ILE A 492 -30.07 7.61 1.72
C ILE A 492 -30.44 8.22 0.35
N ASN A 493 -30.41 7.42 -0.72
CA ASN A 493 -30.76 7.88 -2.07
C ASN A 493 -32.28 8.03 -2.19
N GLU A 494 -33.03 7.16 -1.54
CA GLU A 494 -34.48 7.27 -1.45
C GLU A 494 -34.89 8.52 -0.63
N ALA A 495 -34.19 8.75 0.50
CA ALA A 495 -34.41 9.93 1.34
C ALA A 495 -34.14 11.24 0.58
N LYS A 496 -33.05 11.32 -0.18
CA LYS A 496 -32.73 12.48 -1.02
C LYS A 496 -33.84 12.77 -2.03
N LYS A 497 -34.31 11.76 -2.76
CA LYS A 497 -35.41 11.91 -3.72
C LYS A 497 -36.72 12.42 -3.10
N LEU A 498 -36.95 12.14 -1.81
CA LEU A 498 -38.12 12.60 -1.07
C LEU A 498 -37.98 14.04 -0.56
N THR A 499 -36.75 14.55 -0.42
CA THR A 499 -36.48 15.88 0.12
C THR A 499 -36.01 16.91 -0.92
N GLU A 500 -35.66 16.48 -2.14
CA GLU A 500 -35.30 17.34 -3.28
C GLU A 500 -36.52 17.78 -4.15
N LYS A 501 -37.69 18.04 -3.52
CA LYS A 501 -38.86 18.60 -4.22
C LYS A 501 -38.94 20.10 -4.00
#